data_ad79a78e257ea1aa73de5cb3c9d2a66d
#
_entry.id   ad79a78e257ea1aa73de5cb3c9d2a66d
#
_cell.length_a   1.000
_cell.length_b   1.000
_cell.length_c   1.000
_cell.angle_alpha   90.00
_cell.angle_beta   90.00
_cell.angle_gamma   90.00
#
_symmetry.space_group_name_H-M   'P 1'
#
loop_
_entity.id
_entity.type
_entity.pdbx_description
1 polymer ?
#
loop_
_entity_poly.entity_id
_entity_poly.type
_entity_poly.pdbx_seq_one_letter_code
_entity_poly.pdbx_strand_id
1 'polypeptide(L)'
;MVNPQPLAEVLPLVDAANIDLKGFTQDFYDLVGGNLAAVKRTIETLASCPTCHLEVTTLVIPGLNDAEEEIDAAAAWLASLDPRIPYHLTRFFPCHRMADAAPTPVGSLHALAAVARRHLKHVYVGNC
;
A
#
# COMPACT_ATOMS: atom_id res chain seq x y z
N MET A 1 2.26 10.59 -7.58
CA MET A 1 0.83 10.61 -7.24
C MET A 1 0.07 11.35 -8.34
N VAL A 2 -1.06 10.82 -8.76
CA VAL A 2 -1.83 11.37 -9.88
C VAL A 2 -2.96 12.26 -9.36
N ASN A 3 -3.12 13.44 -9.95
CA ASN A 3 -4.25 14.32 -9.65
C ASN A 3 -5.55 13.73 -10.19
N PRO A 4 -6.72 14.00 -9.56
CA PRO A 4 -7.98 13.42 -10.00
C PRO A 4 -8.37 13.73 -11.45
N GLN A 5 -8.11 14.94 -11.93
CA GLN A 5 -8.44 15.29 -13.31
C GLN A 5 -7.63 14.52 -14.36
N PRO A 6 -6.28 14.53 -14.29
CA PRO A 6 -5.49 13.70 -15.20
C PRO A 6 -5.82 12.20 -15.07
N LEU A 7 -6.11 11.71 -13.88
CA LEU A 7 -6.50 10.32 -13.69
C LEU A 7 -7.79 10.00 -14.46
N ALA A 8 -8.79 10.87 -14.38
CA ALA A 8 -10.06 10.66 -15.07
C ALA A 8 -9.89 10.61 -16.59
N GLU A 9 -8.95 11.37 -17.13
CA GLU A 9 -8.65 11.37 -18.57
C GLU A 9 -7.95 10.10 -19.03
N VAL A 10 -7.05 9.55 -18.20
CA VAL A 10 -6.26 8.35 -18.53
C VAL A 10 -6.97 7.06 -18.16
N LEU A 11 -7.91 7.10 -17.23
CA LEU A 11 -8.54 5.90 -16.67
C LEU A 11 -9.12 4.94 -17.72
N PRO A 12 -9.77 5.41 -18.79
CA PRO A 12 -10.27 4.50 -19.84
C PRO A 12 -9.17 3.74 -20.58
N LEU A 13 -7.91 4.18 -20.46
CA LEU A 13 -6.77 3.56 -21.11
C LEU A 13 -5.97 2.64 -20.17
N VAL A 14 -6.36 2.59 -18.89
CA VAL A 14 -5.64 1.81 -17.87
C VAL A 14 -6.30 0.46 -17.69
N ASP A 15 -5.59 -0.62 -18.07
CA ASP A 15 -6.05 -1.99 -17.84
C ASP A 15 -5.63 -2.52 -16.48
N ALA A 16 -4.47 -2.09 -15.97
CA ALA A 16 -3.91 -2.53 -14.69
C ALA A 16 -3.13 -1.38 -14.04
N ALA A 17 -3.20 -1.30 -12.72
CA ALA A 17 -2.47 -0.30 -11.95
C ALA A 17 -1.95 -0.92 -10.67
N ASN A 18 -0.70 -0.59 -10.30
CA ASN A 18 -0.13 -0.91 -9.01
C ASN A 18 0.17 0.41 -8.30
N ILE A 19 -0.51 0.66 -7.19
CA ILE A 19 -0.40 1.92 -6.46
C ILE A 19 0.34 1.69 -5.15
N ASP A 20 1.33 2.54 -4.88
CA ASP A 20 2.05 2.53 -3.60
C ASP A 20 1.20 3.20 -2.53
N LEU A 21 0.80 2.42 -1.52
CA LEU A 21 0.23 2.95 -0.29
C LEU A 21 1.36 2.92 0.75
N LYS A 22 2.08 4.02 0.85
CA LYS A 22 3.34 4.10 1.62
C LYS A 22 3.12 3.96 3.12
N GLY A 23 1.99 4.35 3.60
CA GLY A 23 1.58 4.24 4.99
C GLY A 23 0.11 4.55 5.12
N PHE A 24 -0.42 4.53 6.34
CA PHE A 24 -1.84 4.78 6.55
C PHE A 24 -2.09 5.83 7.62
N THR A 25 -1.10 6.73 7.82
CA THR A 25 -1.24 7.91 8.68
C THR A 25 -0.76 9.14 7.91
N GLN A 26 -1.40 10.29 8.15
CA GLN A 26 -0.94 11.55 7.56
C GLN A 26 0.44 11.93 8.10
N ASP A 27 0.73 11.61 9.36
CA ASP A 27 2.03 11.89 9.98
C ASP A 27 3.17 11.21 9.19
N PHE A 28 2.99 9.95 8.78
CA PHE A 28 3.97 9.25 7.95
C PHE A 28 4.11 9.93 6.59
N TYR A 29 3.01 10.33 5.96
CA TYR A 29 3.06 11.01 4.67
C TYR A 29 3.70 12.40 4.77
N ASP A 30 3.54 13.09 5.87
CA ASP A 30 4.24 14.36 6.11
C ASP A 30 5.76 14.14 6.18
N LEU A 31 6.18 13.01 6.74
CA LEU A 31 7.59 12.65 6.84
C LEU A 31 8.21 12.32 5.46
N VAL A 32 7.50 11.59 4.60
CA VAL A 32 8.03 11.11 3.32
C VAL A 32 7.67 12.01 2.13
N GLY A 33 6.89 13.05 2.36
CA GLY A 33 6.44 13.98 1.32
C GLY A 33 5.31 13.42 0.47
N GLY A 34 4.08 13.66 0.90
CA GLY A 34 2.91 13.18 0.17
C GLY A 34 1.62 13.52 0.92
N ASN A 35 0.52 12.98 0.43
CA ASN A 35 -0.79 13.23 1.01
C ASN A 35 -1.62 11.94 1.00
N LEU A 36 -1.93 11.44 2.20
CA LEU A 36 -2.69 10.20 2.35
C LEU A 36 -4.08 10.31 1.69
N ALA A 37 -4.78 11.42 1.89
CA ALA A 37 -6.11 11.60 1.32
C ALA A 37 -6.09 11.55 -0.20
N ALA A 38 -5.06 12.10 -0.84
CA ALA A 38 -4.92 12.06 -2.30
C ALA A 38 -4.65 10.64 -2.81
N VAL A 39 -3.79 9.87 -2.12
CA VAL A 39 -3.53 8.47 -2.48
C VAL A 39 -4.81 7.65 -2.32
N LYS A 40 -5.55 7.85 -1.23
CA LYS A 40 -6.82 7.15 -1.01
C LYS A 40 -7.82 7.45 -2.11
N ARG A 41 -7.94 8.71 -2.54
CA ARG A 41 -8.84 9.06 -3.66
C ARG A 41 -8.44 8.37 -4.95
N THR A 42 -7.15 8.28 -5.24
CA THR A 42 -6.66 7.58 -6.43
C THR A 42 -7.04 6.11 -6.38
N ILE A 43 -6.82 5.45 -5.26
CA ILE A 43 -7.17 4.03 -5.07
C ILE A 43 -8.69 3.84 -5.19
N GLU A 44 -9.49 4.70 -4.55
CA GLU A 44 -10.95 4.62 -4.63
C GLU A 44 -11.44 4.75 -6.09
N THR A 45 -10.87 5.67 -6.85
CA THR A 45 -11.23 5.88 -8.25
C THR A 45 -10.91 4.64 -9.08
N LEU A 46 -9.72 4.06 -8.90
CA LEU A 46 -9.31 2.86 -9.63
C LEU A 46 -10.12 1.65 -9.21
N ALA A 47 -10.44 1.51 -7.91
CA ALA A 47 -11.24 0.40 -7.41
C ALA A 47 -12.67 0.42 -7.96
N SER A 48 -13.21 1.60 -8.26
CA SER A 48 -14.56 1.74 -8.81
C SER A 48 -14.61 1.55 -10.33
N CYS A 49 -13.47 1.44 -11.00
CA CYS A 49 -13.40 1.21 -12.45
C CYS A 49 -13.51 -0.29 -12.73
N PRO A 50 -14.59 -0.78 -13.38
CA PRO A 50 -14.80 -2.21 -13.57
C PRO A 50 -13.81 -2.87 -14.53
N THR A 51 -13.14 -2.09 -15.37
CA THR A 51 -12.19 -2.61 -16.37
C THR A 51 -10.73 -2.52 -15.92
N CYS A 52 -10.47 -1.93 -14.75
CA CYS A 52 -9.10 -1.74 -14.24
C CYS A 52 -8.78 -2.80 -13.18
N HIS A 53 -7.68 -3.53 -13.37
CA HIS A 53 -7.15 -4.41 -12.34
C HIS A 53 -6.24 -3.59 -11.43
N LEU A 54 -6.63 -3.45 -10.17
CA LEU A 54 -5.91 -2.69 -9.16
C LEU A 54 -5.18 -3.61 -8.21
N GLU A 55 -3.88 -3.34 -7.99
CA GLU A 55 -3.09 -3.91 -6.90
C GLU A 55 -2.48 -2.79 -6.08
N VAL A 56 -2.27 -3.04 -4.81
CA VAL A 56 -1.72 -2.04 -3.88
C VAL A 56 -0.49 -2.63 -3.19
N THR A 57 0.55 -1.83 -3.02
CA THR A 57 1.82 -2.25 -2.42
C THR A 57 2.22 -1.30 -1.30
N THR A 58 2.65 -1.86 -0.17
CA THR A 58 3.28 -1.11 0.93
C THR A 58 4.68 -1.66 1.16
N LEU A 59 5.69 -0.78 1.07
CA LEU A 59 7.05 -1.10 1.50
C LEU A 59 7.10 -0.94 3.02
N VAL A 60 7.31 -2.04 3.73
CA VAL A 60 7.30 -2.04 5.20
C VAL A 60 8.67 -1.66 5.73
N ILE A 61 8.76 -0.50 6.37
CA ILE A 61 10.00 0.05 6.91
C ILE A 61 9.96 -0.03 8.44
N PRO A 62 10.89 -0.78 9.07
CA PRO A 62 10.88 -0.95 10.52
C PRO A 62 10.90 0.38 11.27
N GLY A 63 10.02 0.51 12.26
CA GLY A 63 9.92 1.68 13.11
C GLY A 63 9.18 2.86 12.50
N LEU A 64 8.79 2.80 11.22
CA LEU A 64 8.11 3.91 10.54
C LEU A 64 6.65 3.58 10.18
N ASN A 65 6.42 2.45 9.51
CA ASN A 65 5.07 2.09 9.07
C ASN A 65 4.72 0.62 9.32
N ASP A 66 5.46 -0.03 10.22
CA ASP A 66 5.32 -1.46 10.49
C ASP A 66 4.39 -1.78 11.67
N ALA A 67 3.64 -0.80 12.17
CA ALA A 67 2.70 -1.04 13.25
C ALA A 67 1.56 -1.95 12.79
N GLU A 68 1.24 -2.96 13.60
CA GLU A 68 0.18 -3.90 13.29
C GLU A 68 -1.17 -3.21 13.10
N GLU A 69 -1.47 -2.22 13.95
CA GLU A 69 -2.71 -1.44 13.89
C GLU A 69 -2.83 -0.67 12.57
N GLU A 70 -1.72 -0.15 12.06
CA GLU A 70 -1.70 0.59 10.81
C GLU A 70 -1.98 -0.32 9.62
N ILE A 71 -1.34 -1.48 9.58
CA ILE A 71 -1.56 -2.47 8.52
C ILE A 71 -3.00 -3.02 8.60
N ASP A 72 -3.50 -3.25 9.79
CA ASP A 72 -4.88 -3.69 9.99
C ASP A 72 -5.88 -2.64 9.45
N ALA A 73 -5.67 -1.37 9.77
CA ALA A 73 -6.53 -0.29 9.29
C ALA A 73 -6.46 -0.14 7.77
N ALA A 74 -5.26 -0.22 7.18
CA ALA A 74 -5.08 -0.14 5.74
C ALA A 74 -5.80 -1.29 5.02
N ALA A 75 -5.62 -2.52 5.51
CA ALA A 75 -6.24 -3.70 4.93
C ALA A 75 -7.77 -3.65 5.06
N ALA A 76 -8.27 -3.22 6.20
CA ALA A 76 -9.72 -3.07 6.42
C ALA A 76 -10.31 -2.03 5.45
N TRP A 77 -9.63 -0.92 5.27
CA TRP A 77 -10.07 0.11 4.33
C TRP A 77 -10.07 -0.40 2.89
N LEU A 78 -9.00 -1.08 2.45
CA LEU A 78 -8.94 -1.67 1.11
C LEU A 78 -10.07 -2.69 0.91
N ALA A 79 -10.34 -3.53 1.92
CA ALA A 79 -11.40 -4.53 1.85
C ALA A 79 -12.80 -3.88 1.77
N SER A 80 -12.97 -2.68 2.35
CA SER A 80 -14.22 -1.94 2.24
C SER A 80 -14.50 -1.49 0.80
N LEU A 81 -13.47 -1.33 0.00
CA LEU A 81 -13.59 -1.01 -1.43
C LEU A 81 -13.83 -2.29 -2.25
N ASP A 82 -12.96 -3.28 -2.06
CA ASP A 82 -13.08 -4.60 -2.69
C ASP A 82 -12.11 -5.56 -1.98
N PRO A 83 -12.62 -6.61 -1.27
CA PRO A 83 -11.75 -7.55 -0.56
C PRO A 83 -10.86 -8.40 -1.49
N ARG A 84 -11.08 -8.33 -2.81
CA ARG A 84 -10.27 -9.05 -3.79
C ARG A 84 -9.05 -8.26 -4.27
N ILE A 85 -8.88 -7.00 -3.85
CA ILE A 85 -7.70 -6.20 -4.21
C ILE A 85 -6.45 -6.91 -3.69
N PRO A 86 -5.49 -7.31 -4.56
CA PRO A 86 -4.23 -7.87 -4.09
C PRO A 86 -3.42 -6.81 -3.33
N TYR A 87 -2.95 -7.18 -2.15
CA TYR A 87 -2.14 -6.29 -1.31
C TYR A 87 -0.77 -6.91 -1.10
N HIS A 88 0.26 -6.19 -1.51
CA HIS A 88 1.65 -6.63 -1.43
C HIS A 88 2.35 -5.91 -0.29
N LEU A 89 2.93 -6.67 0.63
CA LEU A 89 3.80 -6.15 1.68
C LEU A 89 5.23 -6.52 1.29
N THR A 90 6.03 -5.53 0.94
CA THR A 90 7.38 -5.77 0.46
C THR A 90 8.42 -5.46 1.52
N ARG A 91 9.49 -6.27 1.52
CA ARG A 91 10.59 -6.13 2.46
C ARG A 91 11.45 -4.92 2.11
N PHE A 92 11.75 -4.11 3.13
CA PHE A 92 12.69 -3.00 3.01
C PHE A 92 14.13 -3.51 3.14
N PHE A 93 15.00 -3.04 2.24
CA PHE A 93 16.44 -3.22 2.35
C PHE A 93 17.10 -1.84 2.39
N PRO A 94 18.03 -1.57 3.33
CA PRO A 94 18.71 -0.28 3.37
C PRO A 94 19.57 -0.10 2.12
N CYS A 95 19.53 1.12 1.55
CA CYS A 95 20.45 1.55 0.51
C CYS A 95 21.63 2.29 1.15
N HIS A 96 22.62 2.71 0.36
CA HIS A 96 23.80 3.36 0.89
C HIS A 96 23.50 4.62 1.70
N ARG A 97 22.41 5.32 1.46
CA ARG A 97 21.99 6.50 2.24
C ARG A 97 21.34 6.13 3.57
N MET A 98 20.92 4.87 3.72
CA MET A 98 20.24 4.36 4.90
C MET A 98 20.97 3.12 5.44
N ALA A 99 22.28 3.09 5.31
CA ALA A 99 23.10 1.92 5.65
C ALA A 99 22.98 1.52 7.13
N ASP A 100 22.64 2.48 8.01
CA ASP A 100 22.45 2.21 9.44
C ASP A 100 21.10 1.61 9.77
N ALA A 101 20.14 1.62 8.83
CA ALA A 101 18.83 1.03 9.05
C ALA A 101 18.90 -0.48 8.84
N ALA A 102 18.15 -1.24 9.63
CA ALA A 102 18.05 -2.68 9.46
C ALA A 102 17.01 -3.02 8.38
N PRO A 103 17.19 -4.12 7.63
CA PRO A 103 16.14 -4.60 6.75
C PRO A 103 14.95 -5.11 7.58
N THR A 104 13.76 -5.11 6.97
CA THR A 104 12.57 -5.63 7.63
C THR A 104 12.75 -7.12 7.95
N PRO A 105 12.57 -7.55 9.21
CA PRO A 105 12.62 -8.99 9.51
C PRO A 105 11.53 -9.74 8.74
N VAL A 106 11.90 -10.88 8.15
CA VAL A 106 10.96 -11.69 7.36
C VAL A 106 9.78 -12.15 8.22
N GLY A 107 10.04 -12.53 9.47
CA GLY A 107 8.98 -12.93 10.40
C GLY A 107 7.98 -11.80 10.66
N SER A 108 8.45 -10.56 10.75
CA SER A 108 7.57 -9.40 10.92
C SER A 108 6.66 -9.21 9.69
N LEU A 109 7.20 -9.38 8.49
CA LEU A 109 6.40 -9.30 7.26
C LEU A 109 5.30 -10.36 7.24
N HIS A 110 5.62 -11.60 7.59
CA HIS A 110 4.63 -12.67 7.63
C HIS A 110 3.56 -12.42 8.69
N ALA A 111 3.94 -11.86 9.85
CA ALA A 111 2.98 -11.49 10.89
C ALA A 111 2.04 -10.39 10.40
N LEU A 112 2.56 -9.37 9.72
CA LEU A 112 1.73 -8.29 9.17
C LEU A 112 0.84 -8.80 8.02
N ALA A 113 1.34 -9.71 7.20
CA ALA A 113 0.53 -10.33 6.16
C ALA A 113 -0.64 -11.12 6.76
N ALA A 114 -0.42 -11.81 7.88
CA ALA A 114 -1.49 -12.52 8.58
C ALA A 114 -2.56 -11.55 9.09
N VAL A 115 -2.16 -10.37 9.58
CA VAL A 115 -3.09 -9.30 9.99
C VAL A 115 -3.93 -8.84 8.80
N ALA A 116 -3.27 -8.54 7.67
CA ALA A 116 -3.97 -8.08 6.47
C ALA A 116 -4.92 -9.14 5.91
N ARG A 117 -4.58 -10.42 6.01
CA ARG A 117 -5.42 -11.53 5.55
C ARG A 117 -6.73 -11.69 6.33
N ARG A 118 -6.86 -11.03 7.47
CA ARG A 118 -8.14 -10.98 8.19
C ARG A 118 -9.21 -10.25 7.39
N HIS A 119 -8.80 -9.36 6.49
CA HIS A 119 -9.68 -8.48 5.71
C HIS A 119 -9.66 -8.77 4.22
N LEU A 120 -8.49 -9.09 3.67
CA LEU A 120 -8.25 -9.23 2.24
C LEU A 120 -8.01 -10.69 1.86
N LYS A 121 -8.49 -11.07 0.67
CA LYS A 121 -8.36 -12.44 0.16
C LYS A 121 -6.98 -12.74 -0.41
N HIS A 122 -6.29 -11.71 -0.93
CA HIS A 122 -5.01 -11.88 -1.63
C HIS A 122 -3.97 -10.95 -1.02
N VAL A 123 -3.12 -11.49 -0.16
CA VAL A 123 -2.01 -10.76 0.47
C VAL A 123 -0.72 -11.52 0.20
N TYR A 124 0.26 -10.80 -0.35
CA TYR A 124 1.55 -11.35 -0.76
C TYR A 124 2.69 -10.65 -0.04
N VAL A 125 3.74 -11.42 0.25
CA VAL A 125 4.99 -10.89 0.83
C VAL A 125 6.05 -10.92 -0.27
N GLY A 126 6.71 -9.79 -0.50
CA GLY A 126 7.71 -9.65 -1.56
C GLY A 126 9.08 -9.25 -1.05
N ASN A 127 10.10 -9.44 -1.90
CA ASN A 127 11.50 -9.13 -1.62
C ASN A 127 12.09 -9.89 -0.42
N CYS A 128 11.63 -11.09 -0.17
CA CYS A 128 12.15 -11.94 0.89
C CYS A 128 13.33 -12.79 0.43
#